data_fc3b79677f31056155999c74036b35d1
#
_entry.id   fc3b79677f31056155999c74036b35d1
#
_cell.length_a   1.000
_cell.length_b   1.000
_cell.length_c   1.000
_cell.angle_alpha   90.00
_cell.angle_beta   90.00
_cell.angle_gamma   90.00
#
_symmetry.space_group_name_H-M   'P 1'
#
loop_
_entity.id
_entity.type
_entity.pdbx_description
1 polymer ?
#
loop_
_entity_poly.entity_id
_entity_poly.type
_entity_poly.pdbx_seq_one_letter_code
_entity_poly.pdbx_strand_id
1 'polypeptide(L)'
;IDTLLDIQPKGSEQNYTFILSPAEKRFLQDYRELDSHGKKIVNTVCSLEKERIDLAAKPKNRSKVIQLANTERERYIPRYTTPSAAGTSVPLDGADFEMILVDNSVPDEADYAVNIQGNSMFPYIHDGDMVYVKKDAEMAIGDVGIFCVDGAMYCKQYYVDENGNLELVSANPELRNTNVFVSSDSGSSVKCYGKVLMGFKLELPDYLFEE
;
A
#
# COMPACT_ATOMS: atom_id res chain seq x y z
N ILE A 1 17.33 -42.45 -4.89
CA ILE A 1 18.57 -41.69 -4.70
C ILE A 1 18.16 -40.40 -4.01
N ASP A 2 18.39 -40.38 -2.69
CA ASP A 2 18.06 -39.22 -1.85
C ASP A 2 19.09 -38.12 -2.11
N THR A 3 18.59 -36.98 -2.62
CA THR A 3 19.43 -35.81 -2.82
C THR A 3 19.47 -35.01 -1.51
N LEU A 4 20.57 -35.16 -0.80
CA LEU A 4 20.93 -34.32 0.37
C LEU A 4 21.29 -32.92 -0.12
N LEU A 5 20.58 -31.90 0.36
CA LEU A 5 20.96 -30.51 0.19
C LEU A 5 21.58 -30.02 1.50
N ASP A 6 22.92 -29.88 1.50
CA ASP A 6 23.65 -29.20 2.56
C ASP A 6 23.41 -27.69 2.48
N ILE A 7 22.61 -27.17 3.42
CA ILE A 7 22.46 -25.73 3.63
C ILE A 7 23.28 -25.35 4.85
N GLN A 8 24.43 -24.74 4.66
CA GLN A 8 25.23 -24.19 5.75
C GLN A 8 24.79 -22.75 6.09
N PRO A 9 24.26 -22.50 7.29
CA PRO A 9 24.09 -21.13 7.77
C PRO A 9 25.44 -20.59 8.27
N LYS A 10 25.80 -19.37 7.87
CA LYS A 10 26.95 -18.64 8.43
C LYS A 10 26.63 -18.30 9.90
N GLY A 11 27.29 -18.99 10.82
CA GLY A 11 27.29 -18.67 12.25
C GLY A 11 26.70 -19.78 13.12
N SER A 12 27.55 -20.58 13.73
CA SER A 12 27.37 -21.72 14.63
C SER A 12 27.07 -23.05 13.96
N GLU A 13 28.01 -24.00 14.19
CA GLU A 13 28.01 -25.38 13.69
C GLU A 13 26.86 -26.20 14.29
N GLN A 14 25.72 -26.21 13.65
CA GLN A 14 24.73 -27.26 13.74
C GLN A 14 24.35 -27.70 12.34
N ASN A 15 24.88 -28.84 11.91
CA ASN A 15 24.48 -29.49 10.64
C ASN A 15 23.06 -30.01 10.78
N TYR A 16 22.09 -29.30 10.25
CA TYR A 16 20.71 -29.77 10.08
C TYR A 16 20.57 -30.45 8.73
N THR A 17 20.39 -31.77 8.74
CA THR A 17 20.05 -32.52 7.53
C THR A 17 18.51 -32.50 7.37
N PHE A 18 18.00 -31.77 6.37
CA PHE A 18 16.57 -31.75 6.08
C PHE A 18 16.23 -32.81 5.03
N ILE A 19 15.33 -33.72 5.38
CA ILE A 19 14.74 -34.67 4.43
C ILE A 19 13.48 -34.02 3.87
N LEU A 20 13.52 -33.59 2.59
CA LEU A 20 12.40 -32.96 1.92
C LEU A 20 11.34 -34.00 1.51
N SER A 21 10.10 -33.72 1.83
CA SER A 21 8.95 -34.48 1.33
C SER A 21 8.81 -34.35 -0.19
N PRO A 22 8.07 -35.23 -0.88
CA PRO A 22 7.83 -35.12 -2.31
C PRO A 22 7.15 -33.79 -2.71
N ALA A 23 6.30 -33.23 -1.85
CA ALA A 23 5.63 -31.96 -2.08
C ALA A 23 6.63 -30.77 -2.00
N GLU A 24 7.53 -30.78 -1.01
CA GLU A 24 8.54 -29.75 -0.89
C GLU A 24 9.56 -29.78 -2.04
N LYS A 25 9.94 -30.97 -2.48
CA LYS A 25 10.83 -31.12 -3.66
C LYS A 25 10.17 -30.50 -4.89
N ARG A 26 8.89 -30.78 -5.14
CA ARG A 26 8.14 -30.19 -6.26
C ARG A 26 8.06 -28.68 -6.13
N PHE A 27 7.69 -28.16 -4.97
CA PHE A 27 7.63 -26.73 -4.73
C PHE A 27 8.96 -26.01 -5.00
N LEU A 28 10.09 -26.60 -4.54
CA LEU A 28 11.41 -26.03 -4.81
C LEU A 28 11.79 -26.07 -6.29
N GLN A 29 11.34 -27.07 -7.02
CA GLN A 29 11.55 -27.16 -8.48
C GLN A 29 10.76 -26.07 -9.18
N ASP A 30 9.47 -25.94 -8.88
CA ASP A 30 8.60 -24.91 -9.45
C ASP A 30 9.15 -23.49 -9.12
N TYR A 31 9.58 -23.25 -7.87
CA TYR A 31 10.18 -21.98 -7.47
C TYR A 31 11.45 -21.63 -8.24
N ARG A 32 12.31 -22.62 -8.56
CA ARG A 32 13.52 -22.40 -9.35
C ARG A 32 13.25 -21.97 -10.79
N GLU A 33 12.14 -22.42 -11.33
CA GLU A 33 11.69 -22.10 -12.71
C GLU A 33 11.06 -20.70 -12.82
N LEU A 34 10.66 -20.09 -11.70
CA LEU A 34 10.14 -18.72 -11.69
C LEU A 34 11.21 -17.72 -12.11
N ASP A 35 10.78 -16.68 -12.79
CA ASP A 35 11.59 -15.50 -13.06
C ASP A 35 11.84 -14.68 -11.76
N SER A 36 12.58 -13.60 -11.88
CA SER A 36 12.92 -12.74 -10.73
C SER A 36 11.68 -12.13 -10.07
N HIS A 37 10.66 -11.79 -10.85
CA HIS A 37 9.40 -11.23 -10.36
C HIS A 37 8.59 -12.28 -9.59
N GLY A 38 8.40 -13.46 -10.15
CA GLY A 38 7.71 -14.57 -9.49
C GLY A 38 8.37 -14.99 -8.19
N LYS A 39 9.71 -15.04 -8.15
CA LYS A 39 10.48 -15.30 -6.92
C LYS A 39 10.25 -14.22 -5.85
N LYS A 40 10.19 -12.95 -6.24
CA LYS A 40 9.90 -11.83 -5.34
C LYS A 40 8.51 -11.98 -4.69
N ILE A 41 7.50 -12.32 -5.50
CA ILE A 41 6.12 -12.54 -4.99
C ILE A 41 6.08 -13.69 -3.98
N VAL A 42 6.64 -14.85 -4.32
CA VAL A 42 6.65 -16.02 -3.43
C VAL A 42 7.35 -15.69 -2.11
N ASN A 43 8.50 -15.03 -2.17
CA ASN A 43 9.25 -14.63 -0.97
C ASN A 43 8.46 -13.65 -0.11
N THR A 44 7.74 -12.70 -0.71
CA THR A 44 6.89 -11.76 0.01
C THR A 44 5.76 -12.47 0.74
N VAL A 45 5.04 -13.37 0.06
CA VAL A 45 3.97 -14.16 0.68
C VAL A 45 4.50 -15.02 1.83
N CYS A 46 5.64 -15.69 1.64
CA CYS A 46 6.28 -16.47 2.70
C CYS A 46 6.66 -15.63 3.91
N SER A 47 7.14 -14.40 3.70
CA SER A 47 7.51 -13.49 4.79
C SER A 47 6.28 -13.04 5.58
N LEU A 48 5.21 -12.66 4.90
CA LEU A 48 3.94 -12.26 5.53
C LEU A 48 3.32 -13.40 6.33
N GLU A 49 3.33 -14.63 5.80
CA GLU A 49 2.81 -15.80 6.51
C GLU A 49 3.65 -16.17 7.73
N LYS A 50 4.98 -16.03 7.67
CA LYS A 50 5.85 -16.20 8.85
C LYS A 50 5.51 -15.17 9.93
N GLU A 51 5.37 -13.92 9.56
CA GLU A 51 5.01 -12.85 10.50
C GLU A 51 3.66 -13.13 11.17
N ARG A 52 2.65 -13.55 10.40
CA ARG A 52 1.34 -13.96 10.93
C ARG A 52 1.46 -15.10 11.94
N ILE A 53 2.28 -16.13 11.65
CA ILE A 53 2.51 -17.27 12.53
C ILE A 53 3.23 -16.82 13.80
N ASP A 54 4.26 -15.98 13.70
CA ASP A 54 5.03 -15.48 14.83
C ASP A 54 4.18 -14.61 15.76
N LEU A 55 3.27 -13.80 15.20
CA LEU A 55 2.30 -13.04 15.97
C LEU A 55 1.32 -13.96 16.70
N ALA A 56 0.88 -15.05 16.06
CA ALA A 56 0.00 -16.05 16.67
C ALA A 56 0.70 -16.93 17.72
N ALA A 57 2.01 -17.16 17.56
CA ALA A 57 2.81 -18.03 18.44
C ALA A 57 3.36 -17.32 19.69
N LYS A 58 3.27 -15.98 19.78
CA LYS A 58 3.68 -15.28 21.00
C LYS A 58 2.81 -15.76 22.16
N PRO A 59 3.38 -16.42 23.20
CA PRO A 59 2.60 -16.85 24.33
C PRO A 59 1.95 -15.62 24.96
N LYS A 60 0.63 -15.63 25.06
CA LYS A 60 -0.08 -14.69 25.91
C LYS A 60 0.44 -14.88 27.32
N ASN A 61 1.42 -14.08 27.70
CA ASN A 61 1.97 -14.08 29.05
C ASN A 61 0.84 -13.70 29.99
N ARG A 62 0.22 -14.70 30.61
CA ARG A 62 -0.82 -14.52 31.62
C ARG A 62 -0.16 -14.07 32.91
N SER A 63 0.39 -12.87 32.92
CA SER A 63 0.51 -12.14 34.16
C SER A 63 -0.92 -11.81 34.60
N LYS A 64 -1.22 -12.16 35.84
CA LYS A 64 -2.49 -11.88 36.52
C LYS A 64 -2.58 -10.36 36.76
N VAL A 65 -2.78 -9.63 35.69
CA VAL A 65 -3.20 -8.24 35.71
C VAL A 65 -4.72 -8.30 35.74
N ILE A 66 -5.31 -7.70 36.76
CA ILE A 66 -6.73 -7.37 36.84
C ILE A 66 -7.15 -6.95 35.45
N GLN A 67 -8.00 -7.76 34.79
CA GLN A 67 -8.65 -7.37 33.56
C GLN A 67 -9.59 -6.20 33.88
N LEU A 68 -9.03 -4.98 33.81
CA LEU A 68 -9.82 -3.89 33.32
C LEU A 68 -10.24 -4.33 31.93
N ALA A 69 -11.53 -4.50 31.74
CA ALA A 69 -12.14 -4.95 30.50
C ALA A 69 -11.37 -4.29 29.35
N ASN A 70 -10.74 -5.12 28.52
CA ASN A 70 -10.21 -4.69 27.24
C ASN A 70 -11.46 -4.41 26.41
N THR A 71 -12.04 -3.25 26.62
CA THR A 71 -12.93 -2.64 25.67
C THR A 71 -12.01 -2.45 24.47
N GLU A 72 -12.07 -3.36 23.50
CA GLU A 72 -11.64 -3.09 22.13
C GLU A 72 -12.24 -1.72 21.86
N ARG A 73 -11.40 -0.69 21.82
CA ARG A 73 -11.89 0.66 21.54
C ARG A 73 -12.38 0.57 20.11
N GLU A 74 -13.68 0.47 19.96
CA GLU A 74 -14.31 0.62 18.66
C GLU A 74 -13.80 1.93 18.07
N ARG A 75 -13.00 1.82 17.03
CA ARG A 75 -12.44 2.97 16.34
C ARG A 75 -13.31 3.27 15.13
N TYR A 76 -13.83 4.47 15.12
CA TYR A 76 -14.63 4.98 14.00
C TYR A 76 -13.83 6.05 13.26
N ILE A 77 -13.83 5.99 11.94
CA ILE A 77 -13.27 7.02 11.07
C ILE A 77 -14.32 7.46 10.05
N PRO A 78 -14.29 8.72 9.59
CA PRO A 78 -15.19 9.17 8.52
C PRO A 78 -14.80 8.50 7.20
N ARG A 79 -15.80 7.98 6.47
CA ARG A 79 -15.69 7.57 5.09
C ARG A 79 -16.43 8.55 4.22
N TYR A 80 -15.74 9.23 3.32
CA TYR A 80 -16.34 10.11 2.36
C TYR A 80 -16.97 9.30 1.23
N THR A 81 -18.25 9.58 0.95
CA THR A 81 -19.04 8.83 -0.04
C THR A 81 -18.88 9.39 -1.45
N THR A 82 -18.34 10.60 -1.58
CA THR A 82 -18.07 11.21 -2.87
C THR A 82 -16.83 10.57 -3.48
N PRO A 83 -16.95 9.85 -4.61
CA PRO A 83 -15.82 9.18 -5.22
C PRO A 83 -14.79 10.20 -5.69
N SER A 84 -13.51 9.89 -5.46
CA SER A 84 -12.42 10.61 -6.10
C SER A 84 -12.30 10.15 -7.55
N ALA A 85 -13.11 10.76 -8.43
CA ALA A 85 -13.08 10.48 -9.87
C ALA A 85 -12.26 11.54 -10.60
N ALA A 86 -11.54 11.12 -11.62
CA ALA A 86 -10.85 12.03 -12.51
C ALA A 86 -11.85 13.03 -13.13
N GLY A 87 -11.85 14.25 -12.64
CA GLY A 87 -12.45 15.41 -13.31
C GLY A 87 -13.85 15.85 -12.91
N THR A 88 -14.58 15.16 -12.00
CA THR A 88 -15.98 15.54 -11.70
C THR A 88 -16.40 15.45 -10.23
N SER A 89 -15.51 15.18 -9.30
CA SER A 89 -15.88 14.99 -7.89
C SER A 89 -15.87 16.28 -7.11
N VAL A 90 -16.85 16.43 -6.21
CA VAL A 90 -16.92 17.53 -5.25
C VAL A 90 -15.73 17.44 -4.30
N PRO A 91 -15.04 18.56 -4.01
CA PRO A 91 -13.98 18.59 -3.01
C PRO A 91 -14.44 18.00 -1.67
N LEU A 92 -13.55 17.31 -0.97
CA LEU A 92 -13.87 16.71 0.34
C LEU A 92 -14.30 17.73 1.39
N ASP A 93 -13.95 19.00 1.20
CA ASP A 93 -14.45 20.10 2.03
C ASP A 93 -15.96 20.27 1.85
N GLY A 94 -16.72 19.83 2.84
CA GLY A 94 -18.20 19.88 2.82
C GLY A 94 -18.86 18.68 2.14
N ALA A 95 -18.09 17.65 1.75
CA ALA A 95 -18.66 16.40 1.27
C ALA A 95 -19.32 15.61 2.39
N ASP A 96 -20.39 14.89 2.05
CA ASP A 96 -21.06 13.99 2.97
C ASP A 96 -20.13 12.81 3.34
N PHE A 97 -20.18 12.42 4.59
CA PHE A 97 -19.44 11.26 5.10
C PHE A 97 -20.30 10.43 6.02
N GLU A 98 -19.95 9.17 6.16
CA GLU A 98 -20.48 8.28 7.17
C GLU A 98 -19.36 7.81 8.11
N MET A 99 -19.69 7.58 9.37
CA MET A 99 -18.72 6.98 10.31
C MET A 99 -18.70 5.48 10.12
N ILE A 100 -17.54 4.92 9.78
CA ILE A 100 -17.36 3.48 9.66
C ILE A 100 -16.53 2.93 10.81
N LEU A 101 -16.94 1.77 11.32
CA LEU A 101 -16.14 1.00 12.29
C LEU A 101 -14.96 0.38 11.54
N VAL A 102 -13.75 0.58 12.04
CA VAL A 102 -12.54 -0.03 11.49
C VAL A 102 -11.93 -0.99 12.49
N ASP A 103 -11.34 -2.05 11.98
CA ASP A 103 -10.63 -3.04 12.76
C ASP A 103 -9.13 -2.71 12.87
N ASN A 104 -8.39 -3.59 13.54
CA ASN A 104 -6.95 -3.43 13.78
C ASN A 104 -6.07 -3.59 12.53
N SER A 105 -6.64 -3.93 11.36
CA SER A 105 -5.91 -3.98 10.09
C SER A 105 -5.74 -2.59 9.48
N VAL A 106 -6.57 -1.63 9.91
CA VAL A 106 -6.50 -0.25 9.45
C VAL A 106 -5.42 0.49 10.26
N PRO A 107 -4.44 1.11 9.60
CA PRO A 107 -3.39 1.86 10.29
C PRO A 107 -3.94 2.85 11.30
N ASP A 108 -3.35 2.90 12.49
CA ASP A 108 -3.80 3.81 13.57
C ASP A 108 -3.78 5.28 13.16
N GLU A 109 -2.90 5.62 12.23
CA GLU A 109 -2.71 6.97 11.71
C GLU A 109 -3.72 7.36 10.61
N ALA A 110 -4.65 6.47 10.23
CA ALA A 110 -5.69 6.79 9.27
C ALA A 110 -6.71 7.77 9.88
N ASP A 111 -6.85 8.92 9.26
CA ASP A 111 -7.79 9.96 9.67
C ASP A 111 -9.15 9.81 9.02
N TYR A 112 -9.18 9.28 7.80
CA TYR A 112 -10.41 9.04 7.05
C TYR A 112 -10.23 7.98 5.97
N ALA A 113 -11.35 7.54 5.40
CA ALA A 113 -11.40 6.66 4.23
C ALA A 113 -12.11 7.34 3.06
N VAL A 114 -11.74 6.94 1.83
CA VAL A 114 -12.40 7.39 0.60
C VAL A 114 -12.44 6.25 -0.40
N ASN A 115 -13.54 6.15 -1.14
CA ASN A 115 -13.65 5.22 -2.25
C ASN A 115 -12.98 5.80 -3.50
N ILE A 116 -12.20 4.96 -4.17
CA ILE A 116 -11.52 5.33 -5.41
C ILE A 116 -12.42 5.02 -6.60
N GLN A 117 -12.40 5.88 -7.59
CA GLN A 117 -13.07 5.68 -8.86
C GLN A 117 -12.05 5.71 -9.99
N GLY A 118 -12.13 4.72 -10.88
CA GLY A 118 -11.21 4.56 -12.01
C GLY A 118 -9.95 3.74 -11.68
N ASN A 119 -9.18 3.46 -12.73
CA ASN A 119 -8.06 2.52 -12.69
C ASN A 119 -6.69 3.19 -12.87
N SER A 120 -6.57 4.49 -12.60
CA SER A 120 -5.30 5.21 -12.81
C SER A 120 -4.17 4.74 -11.89
N MET A 121 -4.51 4.09 -10.78
CA MET A 121 -3.55 3.54 -9.82
C MET A 121 -3.42 2.01 -9.90
N PHE A 122 -4.03 1.38 -10.92
CA PHE A 122 -3.84 -0.05 -11.18
C PHE A 122 -2.36 -0.35 -11.46
N PRO A 123 -1.80 -1.50 -11.01
CA PRO A 123 -2.47 -2.64 -10.36
C PRO A 123 -2.57 -2.54 -8.82
N TYR A 124 -2.24 -1.41 -8.23
CA TYR A 124 -2.12 -1.26 -6.78
C TYR A 124 -3.44 -0.87 -6.10
N ILE A 125 -4.24 -0.02 -6.77
CA ILE A 125 -5.55 0.42 -6.32
C ILE A 125 -6.50 0.29 -7.51
N HIS A 126 -7.63 -0.39 -7.28
CA HIS A 126 -8.63 -0.68 -8.30
C HIS A 126 -9.84 0.26 -8.18
N ASP A 127 -10.63 0.30 -9.24
CA ASP A 127 -11.93 0.96 -9.21
C ASP A 127 -12.82 0.35 -8.11
N GLY A 128 -13.41 1.23 -7.28
CA GLY A 128 -14.25 0.82 -6.15
C GLY A 128 -13.49 0.51 -4.85
N ASP A 129 -12.16 0.42 -4.86
CA ASP A 129 -11.39 0.20 -3.65
C ASP A 129 -11.59 1.34 -2.66
N MET A 130 -11.58 0.99 -1.37
CA MET A 130 -11.55 1.94 -0.27
C MET A 130 -10.11 2.11 0.21
N VAL A 131 -9.62 3.34 0.23
CA VAL A 131 -8.28 3.67 0.73
C VAL A 131 -8.36 4.47 2.01
N TYR A 132 -7.37 4.28 2.88
CA TYR A 132 -7.22 5.02 4.13
C TYR A 132 -6.20 6.13 3.96
N VAL A 133 -6.50 7.28 4.52
CA VAL A 133 -5.73 8.51 4.27
C VAL A 133 -5.33 9.16 5.59
N LYS A 134 -4.08 9.60 5.65
CA LYS A 134 -3.55 10.44 6.71
C LYS A 134 -3.56 11.90 6.24
N LYS A 135 -4.30 12.75 6.96
CA LYS A 135 -4.32 14.20 6.72
C LYS A 135 -2.97 14.82 7.09
N ASP A 136 -2.70 15.97 6.49
CA ASP A 136 -1.56 16.83 6.84
C ASP A 136 -0.19 16.10 6.83
N ALA A 137 -0.10 14.96 6.13
CA ALA A 137 1.16 14.24 5.95
C ALA A 137 2.04 14.96 4.93
N GLU A 138 3.33 15.08 5.24
CA GLU A 138 4.31 15.50 4.25
C GLU A 138 4.37 14.50 3.11
N MET A 139 4.26 15.03 1.89
CA MET A 139 4.32 14.22 0.67
C MET A 139 5.77 14.11 0.18
N ALA A 140 6.23 12.89 0.05
CA ALA A 140 7.49 12.59 -0.62
C ALA A 140 7.24 12.16 -2.08
N ILE A 141 8.20 12.39 -2.96
CA ILE A 141 8.15 11.93 -4.35
C ILE A 141 7.85 10.42 -4.38
N GLY A 142 6.84 10.03 -5.18
CA GLY A 142 6.34 8.67 -5.30
C GLY A 142 5.23 8.29 -4.30
N ASP A 143 4.95 9.13 -3.30
CA ASP A 143 3.80 8.89 -2.41
C ASP A 143 2.48 9.01 -3.16
N VAL A 144 1.53 8.17 -2.80
CA VAL A 144 0.15 8.26 -3.31
C VAL A 144 -0.64 9.18 -2.42
N GLY A 145 -1.37 10.12 -3.01
CA GLY A 145 -2.18 11.08 -2.29
C GLY A 145 -3.54 11.33 -2.92
N ILE A 146 -4.40 11.98 -2.14
CA ILE A 146 -5.68 12.53 -2.60
C ILE A 146 -5.49 14.03 -2.82
N PHE A 147 -5.68 14.46 -4.04
CA PHE A 147 -5.47 15.85 -4.47
C PHE A 147 -6.72 16.44 -5.08
N CYS A 148 -6.85 17.75 -4.95
CA CYS A 148 -7.79 18.55 -5.73
C CYS A 148 -7.00 19.56 -6.54
N VAL A 149 -7.21 19.56 -7.86
CA VAL A 149 -6.63 20.54 -8.78
C VAL A 149 -7.79 21.22 -9.50
N ASP A 150 -7.90 22.53 -9.34
CA ASP A 150 -8.95 23.35 -9.95
C ASP A 150 -10.37 22.78 -9.78
N GLY A 151 -10.64 22.21 -8.58
CA GLY A 151 -11.93 21.62 -8.20
C GLY A 151 -12.12 20.16 -8.60
N ALA A 152 -11.20 19.56 -9.33
CA ALA A 152 -11.25 18.13 -9.67
C ALA A 152 -10.42 17.28 -8.71
N MET A 153 -10.98 16.15 -8.27
CA MET A 153 -10.32 15.24 -7.32
C MET A 153 -9.54 14.15 -8.03
N TYR A 154 -8.38 13.81 -7.48
CA TYR A 154 -7.47 12.82 -8.03
C TYR A 154 -6.86 11.95 -6.93
N CYS A 155 -6.72 10.65 -7.20
CA CYS A 155 -5.84 9.75 -6.48
C CYS A 155 -4.66 9.43 -7.41
N LYS A 156 -3.47 9.91 -7.07
CA LYS A 156 -2.28 9.85 -7.95
C LYS A 156 -1.00 9.78 -7.11
N GLN A 157 0.11 9.38 -7.77
CA GLN A 157 1.43 9.55 -7.20
C GLN A 157 1.89 11.00 -7.30
N TYR A 158 2.55 11.47 -6.26
CA TYR A 158 3.10 12.80 -6.16
C TYR A 158 4.49 12.85 -6.77
N TYR A 159 4.69 13.75 -7.71
CA TYR A 159 6.00 14.06 -8.27
C TYR A 159 6.15 15.57 -8.44
N VAL A 160 7.32 16.08 -8.07
CA VAL A 160 7.70 17.49 -8.31
C VAL A 160 9.07 17.48 -8.97
N ASP A 161 9.20 18.21 -10.08
CA ASP A 161 10.43 18.35 -10.81
C ASP A 161 11.36 19.41 -10.17
N GLU A 162 12.56 19.56 -10.74
CA GLU A 162 13.58 20.51 -10.27
C GLU A 162 13.14 21.98 -10.40
N ASN A 163 12.15 22.27 -11.24
CA ASN A 163 11.58 23.61 -11.45
C ASN A 163 10.39 23.91 -10.53
N GLY A 164 10.01 22.94 -9.68
CA GLY A 164 8.89 23.04 -8.78
C GLY A 164 7.55 22.80 -9.45
N ASN A 165 7.49 22.26 -10.67
CA ASN A 165 6.27 21.86 -11.30
C ASN A 165 5.76 20.56 -10.68
N LEU A 166 4.46 20.50 -10.39
CA LEU A 166 3.80 19.32 -9.86
C LEU A 166 3.30 18.46 -11.02
N GLU A 167 3.57 17.17 -10.96
CA GLU A 167 2.91 16.17 -11.77
C GLU A 167 2.24 15.12 -10.88
N LEU A 168 0.94 14.93 -11.05
CA LEU A 168 0.17 13.87 -10.43
C LEU A 168 0.13 12.68 -11.39
N VAL A 169 0.89 11.65 -11.05
CA VAL A 169 1.25 10.56 -11.94
C VAL A 169 0.33 9.36 -11.74
N SER A 170 -0.12 8.77 -12.84
CA SER A 170 -0.84 7.49 -12.86
C SER A 170 0.14 6.35 -12.69
N ALA A 171 -0.13 5.42 -11.77
CA ALA A 171 0.65 4.19 -11.68
C ALA A 171 0.36 3.22 -12.84
N ASN A 172 -0.80 3.39 -13.49
CA ASN A 172 -1.18 2.61 -14.66
C ASN A 172 -0.59 3.22 -15.95
N PRO A 173 0.35 2.54 -16.64
CA PRO A 173 0.97 3.07 -17.86
C PRO A 173 -0.02 3.30 -19.01
N GLU A 174 -1.12 2.52 -19.07
CA GLU A 174 -2.16 2.67 -20.09
C GLU A 174 -2.95 3.99 -19.93
N LEU A 175 -2.92 4.55 -18.71
CA LEU A 175 -3.61 5.78 -18.35
C LEU A 175 -2.66 6.95 -18.09
N ARG A 176 -1.42 6.90 -18.62
CA ARG A 176 -0.45 8.01 -18.50
C ARG A 176 -0.97 9.33 -19.04
N ASN A 177 -1.87 9.30 -20.02
CA ASN A 177 -2.54 10.48 -20.56
C ASN A 177 -3.50 11.14 -19.57
N THR A 178 -3.77 10.54 -18.43
CA THR A 178 -4.57 11.11 -17.34
C THR A 178 -3.69 11.69 -16.22
N ASN A 179 -2.39 11.80 -16.42
CA ASN A 179 -1.52 12.58 -15.54
C ASN A 179 -1.97 14.02 -15.52
N VAL A 180 -1.78 14.67 -14.37
CA VAL A 180 -2.13 16.09 -14.22
C VAL A 180 -0.86 16.88 -13.99
N PHE A 181 -0.50 17.71 -14.94
CA PHE A 181 0.66 18.60 -14.83
C PHE A 181 0.20 20.00 -14.41
N VAL A 182 0.87 20.53 -13.40
CA VAL A 182 0.63 21.88 -12.88
C VAL A 182 1.96 22.63 -12.82
N SER A 183 2.11 23.61 -13.69
CA SER A 183 3.28 24.48 -13.64
C SER A 183 3.30 25.31 -12.36
N SER A 184 4.47 25.53 -11.79
CA SER A 184 4.67 26.42 -10.64
C SER A 184 4.13 27.82 -10.86
N ASP A 185 4.08 28.27 -12.13
CA ASP A 185 3.62 29.61 -12.54
C ASP A 185 2.16 29.62 -13.02
N SER A 186 1.44 28.49 -13.02
CA SER A 186 0.11 28.38 -13.65
C SER A 186 -0.99 29.15 -12.94
N GLY A 187 -0.83 29.46 -11.65
CA GLY A 187 -1.90 30.01 -10.81
C GLY A 187 -3.03 29.02 -10.50
N SER A 188 -2.91 27.75 -10.89
CA SER A 188 -3.87 26.69 -10.57
C SER A 188 -3.97 26.45 -9.07
N SER A 189 -5.18 26.19 -8.62
CA SER A 189 -5.42 25.84 -7.21
C SER A 189 -5.15 24.36 -6.99
N VAL A 190 -4.11 24.06 -6.20
CA VAL A 190 -3.78 22.69 -5.81
C VAL A 190 -3.93 22.52 -4.30
N LYS A 191 -4.70 21.51 -3.89
CA LYS A 191 -4.84 21.13 -2.50
C LYS A 191 -4.57 19.65 -2.32
N CYS A 192 -3.67 19.30 -1.41
CA CYS A 192 -3.46 17.92 -0.95
C CYS A 192 -4.39 17.67 0.25
N TYR A 193 -5.21 16.65 0.15
CA TYR A 193 -6.09 16.22 1.25
C TYR A 193 -5.46 15.17 2.16
N GLY A 194 -4.33 14.62 1.73
CA GLY A 194 -3.52 13.72 2.55
C GLY A 194 -2.91 12.58 1.75
N LYS A 195 -2.09 11.82 2.46
CA LYS A 195 -1.36 10.67 1.95
C LYS A 195 -2.17 9.39 2.12
N VAL A 196 -2.28 8.61 1.06
CA VAL A 196 -2.86 7.26 1.10
C VAL A 196 -1.91 6.33 1.84
N LEU A 197 -2.42 5.65 2.85
CA LEU A 197 -1.67 4.70 3.66
C LEU A 197 -1.59 3.36 2.94
N MET A 198 -0.48 3.14 2.27
CA MET A 198 -0.17 1.89 1.61
C MET A 198 0.87 1.15 2.45
N GLY A 199 0.74 -0.18 2.60
CA GLY A 199 1.70 -1.00 3.35
C GLY A 199 3.09 -1.08 2.70
N PHE A 200 3.31 -0.37 1.59
CA PHE A 200 4.56 -0.36 0.81
C PHE A 200 4.71 0.97 0.08
N LYS A 201 5.94 1.27 -0.33
CA LYS A 201 6.24 2.44 -1.15
C LYS A 201 6.16 2.06 -2.63
N LEU A 202 5.45 2.86 -3.41
CA LEU A 202 5.44 2.76 -4.86
C LEU A 202 6.66 3.44 -5.46
N GLU A 203 7.25 2.79 -6.46
CA GLU A 203 8.22 3.44 -7.34
C GLU A 203 7.45 4.23 -8.41
N LEU A 204 8.03 5.32 -8.86
CA LEU A 204 7.47 6.07 -9.98
C LEU A 204 7.54 5.20 -11.25
N PRO A 205 6.53 5.28 -12.13
CA PRO A 205 6.55 4.52 -13.37
C PRO A 205 7.73 4.93 -14.27
N ASP A 206 8.36 3.95 -14.90
CA ASP A 206 9.52 4.16 -15.79
C ASP A 206 9.19 5.12 -16.93
N TYR A 207 7.95 5.11 -17.44
CA TYR A 207 7.52 5.97 -18.53
C TYR A 207 7.64 7.47 -18.23
N LEU A 208 7.73 7.85 -16.96
CA LEU A 208 7.90 9.25 -16.53
C LEU A 208 9.28 9.79 -16.92
N PHE A 209 10.26 8.91 -17.08
CA PHE A 209 11.65 9.21 -17.37
C PHE A 209 12.06 8.83 -18.80
N GLU A 210 11.11 8.33 -19.60
CA GLU A 210 11.30 8.04 -21.02
C GLU A 210 11.11 9.33 -21.83
N GLU A 211 12.17 9.77 -22.56
CA GLU A 211 12.14 10.91 -23.50
C GLU A 211 11.37 10.57 -24.79
#